data_98af664f615ba0b428b1857113902bcc
#
_entry.id   98af664f615ba0b428b1857113902bcc
#
_cell.length_a   1.000
_cell.length_b   1.000
_cell.length_c   1.000
_cell.angle_alpha   90.00
_cell.angle_beta   90.00
_cell.angle_gamma   90.00
#
_symmetry.space_group_name_H-M   'P 1'
#
loop_
_entity.id
_entity.type
_entity.pdbx_description
1 polymer ?
#
loop_
_entity_poly.entity_id
_entity_poly.type
_entity_poly.pdbx_seq_one_letter_code
_entity_poly.pdbx_strand_id
1 'polypeptide(L)'
;MTSQAERRRRKKDRDAISAKENPGKPQGRDRRHTNQPADPRKTALEARCRIAGCPITPDAMRASAHPLRGSHVGLCIEAVHDDPATRADLLDTWGQIIKALTAWRMRNTGQTGHPRGASIAMIPDPVETDPGLTVDLRTAAERDAAAKRRAEHWDRIIHALPPQLSGALRGARDGFIDGEAIWRDCAPTQRGRLVVTAIAAAREGGFA
;
A
#
# COMPACT_ATOMS: atom_id res chain seq x y z
N MET A 1 57.97 5.97 -17.64
CA MET A 1 56.67 5.34 -17.24
C MET A 1 56.75 4.96 -15.77
N THR A 2 55.95 5.58 -14.90
CA THR A 2 55.92 5.24 -13.47
C THR A 2 55.27 3.91 -13.21
N SER A 3 55.91 3.02 -12.44
CA SER A 3 55.45 1.68 -12.18
C SER A 3 54.13 1.69 -11.36
N GLN A 4 53.34 0.66 -11.50
CA GLN A 4 52.08 0.54 -10.77
C GLN A 4 52.24 0.54 -9.23
N ALA A 5 53.37 0.06 -8.74
CA ALA A 5 53.75 0.10 -7.34
C ALA A 5 54.03 1.54 -6.86
N GLU A 6 54.66 2.39 -7.68
CA GLU A 6 54.93 3.80 -7.36
C GLU A 6 53.67 4.64 -7.33
N ARG A 7 52.68 4.35 -8.22
CA ARG A 7 51.36 4.98 -8.17
C ARG A 7 50.58 4.62 -6.91
N ARG A 8 50.70 3.36 -6.42
CA ARG A 8 50.07 2.91 -5.16
C ARG A 8 50.70 3.59 -3.94
N ARG A 9 52.05 3.76 -3.91
CA ARG A 9 52.72 4.49 -2.83
C ARG A 9 52.30 5.95 -2.80
N ARG A 10 52.32 6.66 -3.90
CA ARG A 10 51.89 8.08 -3.98
C ARG A 10 50.45 8.31 -3.60
N LYS A 11 49.57 7.32 -3.86
CA LYS A 11 48.17 7.36 -3.41
C LYS A 11 48.05 7.20 -1.89
N LYS A 12 48.80 6.26 -1.30
CA LYS A 12 48.82 6.01 0.14
C LYS A 12 49.37 7.21 0.92
N ASP A 13 50.40 7.87 0.40
CA ASP A 13 50.99 9.04 1.02
C ASP A 13 50.03 10.25 0.98
N ARG A 14 49.31 10.46 -0.16
CA ARG A 14 48.27 11.48 -0.26
C ARG A 14 47.10 11.27 0.69
N ASP A 15 46.66 10.02 0.82
CA ASP A 15 45.59 9.68 1.72
C ASP A 15 46.02 9.88 3.20
N ALA A 16 47.26 9.60 3.53
CA ALA A 16 47.82 9.83 4.86
C ALA A 16 47.98 11.34 5.20
N ILE A 17 48.37 12.18 4.23
CA ILE A 17 48.45 13.63 4.40
C ILE A 17 47.05 14.23 4.59
N SER A 18 46.08 13.81 3.76
CA SER A 18 44.71 14.28 3.85
C SER A 18 44.03 13.89 5.17
N ALA A 19 44.39 12.74 5.77
CA ALA A 19 43.88 12.31 7.08
C ALA A 19 44.45 13.14 8.23
N LYS A 20 45.71 13.69 8.10
CA LYS A 20 46.30 14.56 9.09
C LYS A 20 45.73 15.99 9.06
N GLU A 21 45.39 16.49 7.86
CA GLU A 21 44.85 17.84 7.69
C GLU A 21 43.36 17.98 8.05
N ASN A 22 42.59 16.89 8.07
CA ASN A 22 41.17 16.90 8.36
C ASN A 22 40.76 15.76 9.29
N PRO A 23 41.07 15.81 10.60
CA PRO A 23 40.81 14.72 11.56
C PRO A 23 39.29 14.47 11.82
N GLY A 24 38.38 15.28 11.29
CA GLY A 24 36.92 15.15 11.49
C GLY A 24 36.13 14.72 10.26
N LYS A 25 36.78 14.48 9.10
CA LYS A 25 36.05 13.96 7.95
C LYS A 25 36.02 12.43 7.98
N PRO A 26 34.85 11.80 7.98
CA PRO A 26 34.76 10.35 7.88
C PRO A 26 35.47 9.89 6.62
N GLN A 27 36.51 9.06 6.80
CA GLN A 27 37.24 8.46 5.71
C GLN A 27 36.25 7.66 4.84
N GLY A 28 36.24 7.93 3.56
CA GLY A 28 35.30 7.46 2.52
C GLY A 28 35.07 5.95 2.35
N ARG A 29 34.86 5.23 3.47
CA ARG A 29 34.45 3.82 3.43
C ARG A 29 32.95 3.63 3.17
N ASP A 30 32.12 4.63 3.43
CA ASP A 30 30.66 4.44 3.40
C ASP A 30 29.98 4.78 2.06
N ARG A 31 30.71 5.32 1.08
CA ARG A 31 30.11 5.65 -0.23
C ARG A 31 29.72 4.41 -1.06
N ARG A 32 30.20 3.21 -0.73
CA ARG A 32 29.85 1.98 -1.47
C ARG A 32 28.53 1.34 -0.99
N HIS A 33 28.06 1.67 0.21
CA HIS A 33 26.82 1.10 0.74
C HIS A 33 25.57 1.95 0.50
N THR A 34 25.74 3.23 0.09
CA THR A 34 24.60 4.14 -0.14
C THR A 34 23.88 3.91 -1.47
N ASN A 35 24.44 3.09 -2.37
CA ASN A 35 23.85 2.78 -3.68
C ASN A 35 23.25 1.36 -3.78
N GLN A 36 23.13 0.61 -2.68
CA GLN A 36 22.27 -0.56 -2.74
C GLN A 36 20.82 -0.08 -2.85
N PRO A 37 20.06 -0.55 -3.85
CA PRO A 37 18.65 -0.23 -3.94
C PRO A 37 18.00 -0.62 -2.61
N ALA A 38 17.25 0.32 -2.02
CA ALA A 38 16.56 0.08 -0.76
C ALA A 38 15.71 -1.18 -0.92
N ASP A 39 15.74 -2.08 0.07
CA ASP A 39 14.91 -3.28 0.06
C ASP A 39 13.44 -2.86 -0.12
N PRO A 40 12.77 -3.26 -1.22
CA PRO A 40 11.39 -2.85 -1.51
C PRO A 40 10.44 -3.22 -0.38
N ARG A 41 10.65 -4.37 0.27
CA ARG A 41 9.85 -4.81 1.42
C ARG A 41 10.01 -3.85 2.60
N LYS A 42 11.24 -3.51 2.94
CA LYS A 42 11.52 -2.58 4.04
C LYS A 42 10.90 -1.21 3.77
N THR A 43 11.09 -0.67 2.56
CA THR A 43 10.51 0.61 2.14
C THR A 43 8.98 0.60 2.24
N ALA A 44 8.35 -0.50 1.85
CA ALA A 44 6.90 -0.67 1.94
C ALA A 44 6.41 -0.69 3.40
N LEU A 45 7.10 -1.40 4.30
CA LEU A 45 6.74 -1.44 5.72
C LEU A 45 6.95 -0.09 6.41
N GLU A 46 8.02 0.62 6.08
CA GLU A 46 8.25 1.99 6.56
C GLU A 46 7.13 2.95 6.13
N ALA A 47 6.67 2.84 4.89
CA ALA A 47 5.55 3.65 4.40
C ALA A 47 4.24 3.31 5.12
N ARG A 48 3.97 2.02 5.41
CA ARG A 48 2.81 1.62 6.23
C ARG A 48 2.89 2.17 7.66
N CYS A 49 4.07 2.18 8.28
CA CYS A 49 4.26 2.82 9.57
C CYS A 49 3.92 4.31 9.53
N ARG A 50 4.33 5.03 8.47
CA ARG A 50 3.99 6.45 8.29
C ARG A 50 2.49 6.67 8.12
N ILE A 51 1.81 5.82 7.33
CA ILE A 51 0.35 5.85 7.16
C ILE A 51 -0.36 5.66 8.51
N ALA A 52 0.14 4.74 9.34
CA ALA A 52 -0.42 4.48 10.66
C ALA A 52 -0.09 5.57 11.70
N GLY A 53 0.85 6.49 11.40
CA GLY A 53 1.36 7.46 12.37
C GLY A 53 2.29 6.85 13.42
N CYS A 54 2.83 5.65 13.18
CA CYS A 54 3.70 4.94 14.12
C CYS A 54 5.18 5.26 13.87
N PRO A 55 6.02 5.27 14.93
CA PRO A 55 7.47 5.36 14.76
C PRO A 55 8.00 4.17 13.98
N ILE A 56 9.05 4.39 13.15
CA ILE A 56 9.67 3.33 12.34
C ILE A 56 10.61 2.51 13.23
N THR A 57 10.05 1.52 13.92
CA THR A 57 10.80 0.56 14.73
C THR A 57 10.65 -0.85 14.13
N PRO A 58 11.57 -1.79 14.44
CA PRO A 58 11.43 -3.18 13.95
C PRO A 58 10.11 -3.83 14.35
N ASP A 59 9.59 -3.51 15.55
CA ASP A 59 8.32 -4.05 16.02
C ASP A 59 7.12 -3.44 15.30
N ALA A 60 7.13 -2.10 15.09
CA ALA A 60 6.11 -1.42 14.32
C ALA A 60 6.10 -1.90 12.85
N MET A 61 7.26 -2.14 12.26
CA MET A 61 7.34 -2.71 10.91
C MET A 61 6.77 -4.13 10.84
N ARG A 62 7.06 -4.99 11.84
CA ARG A 62 6.45 -6.34 11.93
C ARG A 62 4.93 -6.26 12.06
N ALA A 63 4.42 -5.39 12.92
CA ALA A 63 2.99 -5.15 13.05
C ALA A 63 2.37 -4.60 11.74
N SER A 64 3.09 -3.73 11.02
CA SER A 64 2.65 -3.15 9.74
C SER A 64 2.66 -4.14 8.57
N ALA A 65 3.20 -5.35 8.74
CA ALA A 65 3.06 -6.43 7.77
C ALA A 65 1.62 -6.97 7.67
N HIS A 66 0.81 -6.76 8.70
CA HIS A 66 -0.59 -7.20 8.70
C HIS A 66 -1.39 -6.51 7.59
N PRO A 67 -2.26 -7.22 6.84
CA PRO A 67 -3.02 -6.68 5.71
C PRO A 67 -3.86 -5.44 6.06
N LEU A 68 -4.49 -5.41 7.25
CA LEU A 68 -5.28 -4.26 7.72
C LEU A 68 -4.47 -2.96 7.76
N ARG A 69 -3.18 -3.03 8.06
CA ARG A 69 -2.29 -1.85 8.13
C ARG A 69 -1.73 -1.39 6.78
N GLY A 70 -2.26 -1.95 5.69
CA GLY A 70 -1.92 -1.56 4.32
C GLY A 70 -2.62 -0.30 3.83
N SER A 71 -3.68 0.16 4.51
CA SER A 71 -4.46 1.33 4.10
C SER A 71 -5.12 2.02 5.29
N HIS A 72 -5.48 3.29 5.14
CA HIS A 72 -6.22 4.04 6.16
C HIS A 72 -7.56 3.39 6.51
N VAL A 73 -8.26 2.83 5.52
CA VAL A 73 -9.52 2.11 5.75
C VAL A 73 -9.28 0.85 6.59
N GLY A 74 -8.22 0.10 6.31
CA GLY A 74 -7.86 -1.08 7.11
C GLY A 74 -7.52 -0.72 8.56
N LEU A 75 -6.80 0.39 8.79
CA LEU A 75 -6.54 0.91 10.14
C LEU A 75 -7.85 1.28 10.87
N CYS A 76 -8.80 1.88 10.17
CA CYS A 76 -10.12 2.19 10.74
C CYS A 76 -10.89 0.91 11.11
N ILE A 77 -10.86 -0.13 10.27
CA ILE A 77 -11.47 -1.43 10.56
C ILE A 77 -10.83 -2.05 11.80
N GLU A 78 -9.49 -2.04 11.89
CA GLU A 78 -8.73 -2.56 13.05
C GLU A 78 -9.12 -1.85 14.35
N ALA A 79 -9.34 -0.53 14.30
CA ALA A 79 -9.64 0.28 15.47
C ALA A 79 -11.12 0.28 15.89
N VAL A 80 -12.05 0.00 14.97
CA VAL A 80 -13.50 0.03 15.24
C VAL A 80 -14.03 -1.33 15.68
N HIS A 81 -13.46 -2.42 15.20
CA HIS A 81 -13.91 -3.78 15.51
C HIS A 81 -12.80 -4.56 16.23
N ASP A 82 -13.16 -5.25 17.30
CA ASP A 82 -12.23 -6.09 18.06
C ASP A 82 -12.16 -7.53 17.54
N ASP A 83 -13.26 -8.03 16.97
CA ASP A 83 -13.35 -9.39 16.47
C ASP A 83 -12.54 -9.60 15.18
N PRO A 84 -11.57 -10.54 15.18
CA PRO A 84 -10.73 -10.81 14.01
C PRO A 84 -11.50 -11.29 12.78
N ALA A 85 -12.57 -12.07 12.96
CA ALA A 85 -13.38 -12.58 11.86
C ALA A 85 -14.12 -11.43 11.17
N THR A 86 -14.76 -10.56 11.95
CA THR A 86 -15.41 -9.34 11.42
C THR A 86 -14.41 -8.45 10.69
N ARG A 87 -13.21 -8.26 11.24
CA ARG A 87 -12.14 -7.49 10.57
C ARG A 87 -11.77 -8.08 9.21
N ALA A 88 -11.59 -9.39 9.14
CA ALA A 88 -11.24 -10.09 7.90
C ALA A 88 -12.35 -9.92 6.84
N ASP A 89 -13.59 -10.12 7.23
CA ASP A 89 -14.76 -10.00 6.36
C ASP A 89 -14.94 -8.58 5.80
N LEU A 90 -14.77 -7.56 6.66
CA LEU A 90 -14.86 -6.16 6.22
C LEU A 90 -13.70 -5.77 5.30
N LEU A 91 -12.48 -6.27 5.57
CA LEU A 91 -11.34 -6.04 4.70
C LEU A 91 -11.53 -6.71 3.34
N ASP A 92 -12.08 -7.93 3.30
CA ASP A 92 -12.37 -8.62 2.05
C ASP A 92 -13.46 -7.89 1.25
N THR A 93 -14.54 -7.47 1.91
CA THR A 93 -15.60 -6.65 1.29
C THR A 93 -15.02 -5.37 0.67
N TRP A 94 -14.20 -4.65 1.42
CA TRP A 94 -13.49 -3.48 0.90
C TRP A 94 -12.61 -3.83 -0.30
N GLY A 95 -11.86 -4.92 -0.20
CA GLY A 95 -11.03 -5.44 -1.29
C GLY A 95 -11.83 -5.75 -2.56
N GLN A 96 -13.01 -6.34 -2.42
CA GLN A 96 -13.91 -6.65 -3.54
C GLN A 96 -14.44 -5.38 -4.22
N ILE A 97 -14.85 -4.36 -3.44
CA ILE A 97 -15.30 -3.06 -3.95
C ILE A 97 -14.17 -2.41 -4.77
N ILE A 98 -12.97 -2.32 -4.22
CA ILE A 98 -11.82 -1.71 -4.89
C ILE A 98 -11.41 -2.50 -6.14
N LYS A 99 -11.34 -3.83 -6.06
CA LYS A 99 -11.00 -4.69 -7.20
C LYS A 99 -12.01 -4.54 -8.35
N ALA A 100 -13.31 -4.50 -8.04
CA ALA A 100 -14.35 -4.34 -9.05
C ALA A 100 -14.21 -3.00 -9.79
N LEU A 101 -14.02 -1.90 -9.05
CA LEU A 101 -13.84 -0.57 -9.63
C LEU A 101 -12.55 -0.46 -10.44
N THR A 102 -11.43 -0.95 -9.88
CA THR A 102 -10.12 -0.90 -10.55
C THR A 102 -10.16 -1.69 -11.86
N ALA A 103 -10.71 -2.90 -11.83
CA ALA A 103 -10.86 -3.73 -13.03
C ALA A 103 -11.70 -3.04 -14.11
N TRP A 104 -12.76 -2.36 -13.73
CA TRP A 104 -13.60 -1.60 -14.65
C TRP A 104 -12.88 -0.36 -15.21
N ARG A 105 -12.24 0.42 -14.35
CA ARG A 105 -11.47 1.62 -14.76
C ARG A 105 -10.32 1.27 -15.71
N MET A 106 -9.53 0.27 -15.38
CA MET A 106 -8.40 -0.16 -16.22
C MET A 106 -8.85 -0.52 -17.64
N ARG A 107 -10.02 -1.16 -17.79
CA ARG A 107 -10.55 -1.60 -19.10
C ARG A 107 -11.12 -0.46 -19.92
N ASN A 108 -11.74 0.54 -19.26
CA ASN A 108 -12.38 1.66 -19.97
C ASN A 108 -11.47 2.84 -20.23
N THR A 109 -10.54 3.13 -19.31
CA THR A 109 -9.71 4.33 -19.41
C THR A 109 -8.24 4.04 -19.67
N GLY A 110 -7.82 2.77 -19.60
CA GLY A 110 -6.42 2.38 -19.62
C GLY A 110 -5.60 2.94 -18.44
N GLN A 111 -6.26 3.70 -17.57
CA GLN A 111 -5.62 4.29 -16.40
C GLN A 111 -5.72 3.30 -15.24
N THR A 112 -4.57 2.82 -14.78
CA THR A 112 -4.48 2.27 -13.44
C THR A 112 -4.82 3.40 -12.48
N GLY A 113 -5.99 3.36 -11.88
CA GLY A 113 -6.35 4.28 -10.80
C GLY A 113 -5.44 3.98 -9.61
N HIS A 114 -4.21 4.49 -9.63
CA HIS A 114 -3.40 4.51 -8.44
C HIS A 114 -3.89 5.68 -7.58
N PRO A 115 -4.53 5.42 -6.46
CA PRO A 115 -4.59 6.42 -5.42
C PRO A 115 -3.13 6.75 -5.10
N ARG A 116 -2.77 8.02 -5.16
CA ARG A 116 -1.44 8.48 -4.76
C ARG A 116 -1.17 7.93 -3.35
N GLY A 117 -0.29 6.96 -3.23
CA GLY A 117 0.08 6.32 -1.97
C GLY A 117 -0.40 4.88 -1.72
N ALA A 118 -1.28 4.31 -2.55
CA ALA A 118 -1.80 2.95 -2.33
C ALA A 118 -0.99 1.83 -3.01
N SER A 119 0.05 2.17 -3.74
CA SER A 119 0.92 1.20 -4.44
C SER A 119 1.65 0.21 -3.51
N ILE A 120 1.54 0.41 -2.19
CA ILE A 120 2.14 -0.48 -1.19
C ILE A 120 1.30 -1.74 -0.94
N ALA A 121 0.01 -1.72 -1.26
CA ALA A 121 -0.84 -2.90 -1.15
C ALA A 121 -0.55 -3.97 -2.21
N MET A 122 0.27 -3.65 -3.20
CA MET A 122 0.66 -4.55 -4.29
C MET A 122 2.13 -4.95 -4.22
N ILE A 123 2.63 -5.33 -3.04
CA ILE A 123 3.74 -6.28 -3.04
C ILE A 123 3.07 -7.62 -3.37
N PRO A 124 3.28 -8.19 -4.57
CA PRO A 124 2.81 -9.54 -4.80
C PRO A 124 3.48 -10.40 -3.72
N ASP A 125 2.69 -11.11 -2.95
CA ASP A 125 3.21 -12.26 -2.26
C ASP A 125 3.99 -13.07 -3.29
N PRO A 126 5.15 -13.65 -2.94
CA PRO A 126 5.88 -14.52 -3.84
C PRO A 126 4.84 -15.49 -4.38
N VAL A 127 4.53 -15.35 -5.67
CA VAL A 127 3.59 -16.24 -6.35
C VAL A 127 4.27 -17.60 -6.30
N GLU A 128 3.88 -18.41 -5.31
CA GLU A 128 3.98 -19.83 -5.49
C GLU A 128 3.14 -20.09 -6.72
N THR A 129 3.82 -20.41 -7.82
CA THR A 129 3.20 -20.79 -9.08
C THR A 129 2.43 -22.06 -8.77
N ASP A 130 1.18 -21.89 -8.36
CA ASP A 130 0.24 -22.98 -8.17
C ASP A 130 0.10 -23.67 -9.54
N PRO A 131 0.50 -24.95 -9.69
CA PRO A 131 0.37 -25.68 -10.93
C PRO A 131 -1.10 -25.80 -11.42
N GLY A 132 -2.07 -25.33 -10.62
CA GLY A 132 -3.50 -25.25 -10.92
C GLY A 132 -3.99 -23.92 -11.45
N LEU A 133 -3.14 -23.00 -11.90
CA LEU A 133 -3.57 -21.72 -12.51
C LEU A 133 -4.42 -22.01 -13.73
N THR A 134 -5.74 -22.06 -13.53
CA THR A 134 -6.71 -22.16 -14.62
C THR A 134 -6.59 -20.90 -15.48
N VAL A 135 -6.07 -21.08 -16.68
CA VAL A 135 -6.01 -20.02 -17.68
C VAL A 135 -7.43 -19.51 -17.90
N ASP A 136 -7.65 -18.22 -17.71
CA ASP A 136 -8.95 -17.59 -17.96
C ASP A 136 -9.25 -17.63 -19.47
N LEU A 137 -10.02 -18.63 -19.90
CA LEU A 137 -10.37 -18.87 -21.29
C LEU A 137 -11.41 -17.86 -21.83
N ARG A 138 -11.94 -16.96 -21.01
CA ARG A 138 -12.90 -15.95 -21.44
C ARG A 138 -12.28 -15.00 -22.45
N THR A 139 -13.04 -14.62 -23.44
CA THR A 139 -12.68 -13.58 -24.41
C THR A 139 -12.49 -12.22 -23.72
N ALA A 140 -11.82 -11.29 -24.37
CA ALA A 140 -11.67 -9.92 -23.88
C ALA A 140 -13.04 -9.28 -23.60
N ALA A 141 -14.00 -9.43 -24.51
CA ALA A 141 -15.36 -8.89 -24.36
C ALA A 141 -16.09 -9.49 -23.14
N GLU A 142 -15.97 -10.79 -22.91
CA GLU A 142 -16.57 -11.45 -21.74
C GLU A 142 -15.94 -10.98 -20.43
N ARG A 143 -14.62 -10.77 -20.43
CA ARG A 143 -13.92 -10.20 -19.26
C ARG A 143 -14.36 -8.77 -19.00
N ASP A 144 -14.56 -7.97 -20.04
CA ASP A 144 -15.04 -6.58 -19.92
C ASP A 144 -16.48 -6.53 -19.40
N ALA A 145 -17.36 -7.35 -19.96
CA ALA A 145 -18.73 -7.48 -19.49
C ALA A 145 -18.80 -7.95 -18.01
N ALA A 146 -17.93 -8.88 -17.60
CA ALA A 146 -17.87 -9.35 -16.24
C ALA A 146 -17.33 -8.27 -15.27
N ALA A 147 -16.36 -7.47 -15.69
CA ALA A 147 -15.84 -6.36 -14.90
C ALA A 147 -16.91 -5.27 -14.71
N LYS A 148 -17.63 -4.93 -15.80
CA LYS A 148 -18.75 -3.98 -15.78
C LYS A 148 -19.83 -4.43 -14.79
N ARG A 149 -20.33 -5.67 -14.94
CA ARG A 149 -21.37 -6.22 -14.04
C ARG A 149 -20.97 -6.15 -12.57
N ARG A 150 -19.71 -6.46 -12.24
CA ARG A 150 -19.21 -6.38 -10.84
C ARG A 150 -19.18 -4.94 -10.33
N ALA A 151 -18.73 -4.00 -11.15
CA ALA A 151 -18.71 -2.59 -10.78
C ALA A 151 -20.13 -2.05 -10.57
N GLU A 152 -21.06 -2.35 -11.48
CA GLU A 152 -22.47 -1.96 -11.40
C GLU A 152 -23.18 -2.59 -10.19
N HIS A 153 -22.82 -3.83 -9.83
CA HIS A 153 -23.35 -4.49 -8.64
C HIS A 153 -22.99 -3.70 -7.38
N TRP A 154 -21.70 -3.39 -7.19
CA TRP A 154 -21.27 -2.61 -6.04
C TRP A 154 -21.80 -1.18 -6.06
N ASP A 155 -21.89 -0.54 -7.22
CA ASP A 155 -22.47 0.78 -7.32
C ASP A 155 -23.95 0.80 -6.90
N ARG A 156 -24.74 -0.21 -7.26
CA ARG A 156 -26.14 -0.34 -6.81
C ARG A 156 -26.24 -0.48 -5.30
N ILE A 157 -25.41 -1.34 -4.69
CA ILE A 157 -25.39 -1.53 -3.23
C ILE A 157 -25.02 -0.21 -2.55
N ILE A 158 -23.97 0.46 -3.00
CA ILE A 158 -23.52 1.72 -2.41
C ILE A 158 -24.58 2.82 -2.59
N HIS A 159 -25.28 2.86 -3.70
CA HIS A 159 -26.38 3.80 -3.93
C HIS A 159 -27.60 3.55 -3.03
N ALA A 160 -27.86 2.31 -2.66
CA ALA A 160 -28.95 1.94 -1.76
C ALA A 160 -28.68 2.30 -0.30
N LEU A 161 -27.44 2.59 0.08
CA LEU A 161 -27.08 3.04 1.43
C LEU A 161 -27.64 4.44 1.75
N PRO A 162 -27.87 4.73 3.04
CA PRO A 162 -28.17 6.09 3.48
C PRO A 162 -27.17 7.12 2.91
N PRO A 163 -27.60 8.35 2.55
CA PRO A 163 -26.77 9.32 1.82
C PRO A 163 -25.41 9.61 2.47
N GLN A 164 -25.36 9.66 3.80
CA GLN A 164 -24.11 9.90 4.53
C GLN A 164 -23.13 8.72 4.38
N LEU A 165 -23.61 7.49 4.48
CA LEU A 165 -22.79 6.27 4.33
C LEU A 165 -22.36 6.10 2.87
N SER A 166 -23.29 6.28 1.93
CA SER A 166 -23.00 6.25 0.49
C SER A 166 -21.93 7.29 0.11
N GLY A 167 -22.07 8.52 0.58
CA GLY A 167 -21.11 9.61 0.34
C GLY A 167 -19.72 9.31 0.93
N ALA A 168 -19.65 8.82 2.17
CA ALA A 168 -18.38 8.45 2.81
C ALA A 168 -17.69 7.31 2.07
N LEU A 169 -18.42 6.24 1.73
CA LEU A 169 -17.87 5.07 1.06
C LEU A 169 -17.38 5.40 -0.36
N ARG A 170 -18.18 6.14 -1.15
CA ARG A 170 -17.77 6.61 -2.49
C ARG A 170 -16.56 7.51 -2.44
N GLY A 171 -16.53 8.46 -1.51
CA GLY A 171 -15.38 9.33 -1.35
C GLY A 171 -14.09 8.60 -1.02
N ALA A 172 -14.15 7.59 -0.14
CA ALA A 172 -13.01 6.73 0.18
C ALA A 172 -12.60 5.84 -1.01
N ARG A 173 -13.59 5.26 -1.71
CA ARG A 173 -13.39 4.38 -2.87
C ARG A 173 -12.74 5.11 -4.04
N ASP A 174 -13.20 6.32 -4.34
CA ASP A 174 -12.78 7.08 -5.51
C ASP A 174 -11.52 7.93 -5.27
N GLY A 175 -11.02 7.93 -4.04
CA GLY A 175 -9.83 8.69 -3.65
C GLY A 175 -10.08 10.19 -3.52
N PHE A 176 -11.35 10.63 -3.45
CA PHE A 176 -11.71 12.03 -3.20
C PHE A 176 -11.56 12.44 -1.72
N ILE A 177 -11.45 11.45 -0.83
CA ILE A 177 -11.20 11.68 0.58
C ILE A 177 -9.73 11.36 0.84
N ASP A 178 -9.01 12.37 1.34
CA ASP A 178 -7.63 12.19 1.78
C ASP A 178 -7.56 11.21 2.95
N GLY A 179 -6.48 10.43 3.00
CA GLY A 179 -6.24 9.47 4.07
C GLY A 179 -6.25 10.12 5.46
N GLU A 180 -5.74 11.34 5.59
CA GLU A 180 -5.77 12.11 6.84
C GLU A 180 -7.18 12.51 7.28
N ALA A 181 -8.13 12.60 6.34
CA ALA A 181 -9.53 12.85 6.67
C ALA A 181 -10.24 11.60 7.23
N ILE A 182 -9.68 10.41 7.03
CA ILE A 182 -10.20 9.12 7.51
C ILE A 182 -9.48 8.70 8.79
N TRP A 183 -8.16 8.88 8.84
CA TRP A 183 -7.28 8.47 9.93
C TRP A 183 -6.39 9.61 10.35
N ARG A 184 -6.43 10.01 11.61
CA ARG A 184 -5.60 11.09 12.17
C ARG A 184 -5.25 10.79 13.62
N ASP A 185 -4.07 11.21 14.05
CA ASP A 185 -3.59 11.08 15.43
C ASP A 185 -3.71 9.64 15.96
N CYS A 186 -3.34 8.65 15.12
CA CYS A 186 -3.43 7.22 15.42
C CYS A 186 -4.84 6.72 15.77
N ALA A 187 -5.88 7.41 15.27
CA ALA A 187 -7.27 7.06 15.53
C ALA A 187 -8.17 7.30 14.29
N PRO A 188 -9.28 6.54 14.17
CA PRO A 188 -10.26 6.79 13.13
C PRO A 188 -11.00 8.10 13.41
N THR A 189 -11.09 8.97 12.42
CA THR A 189 -11.94 10.17 12.46
C THR A 189 -13.42 9.76 12.40
N GLN A 190 -14.33 10.71 12.63
CA GLN A 190 -15.77 10.47 12.42
C GLN A 190 -16.05 9.95 10.98
N ARG A 191 -15.36 10.51 9.98
CA ARG A 191 -15.50 10.07 8.59
C ARG A 191 -14.95 8.65 8.38
N GLY A 192 -13.84 8.31 9.02
CA GLY A 192 -13.30 6.96 9.00
C GLY A 192 -14.27 5.93 9.61
N ARG A 193 -14.93 6.26 10.71
CA ARG A 193 -15.99 5.42 11.30
C ARG A 193 -17.18 5.25 10.37
N LEU A 194 -17.62 6.32 9.70
CA LEU A 194 -18.69 6.25 8.69
C LEU A 194 -18.31 5.34 7.52
N VAL A 195 -17.09 5.37 7.05
CA VAL A 195 -16.59 4.46 6.00
C VAL A 195 -16.69 3.01 6.46
N VAL A 196 -16.23 2.69 7.68
CA VAL A 196 -16.32 1.32 8.23
C VAL A 196 -17.76 0.86 8.36
N THR A 197 -18.63 1.71 8.90
CA THR A 197 -20.08 1.42 8.99
C THR A 197 -20.70 1.20 7.62
N ALA A 198 -20.28 1.99 6.61
CA ALA A 198 -20.77 1.86 5.24
C ALA A 198 -20.31 0.55 4.58
N ILE A 199 -19.09 0.09 4.85
CA ILE A 199 -18.58 -1.20 4.38
C ILE A 199 -19.40 -2.35 5.03
N ALA A 200 -19.68 -2.27 6.33
CA ALA A 200 -20.49 -3.26 7.02
C ALA A 200 -21.91 -3.33 6.42
N ALA A 201 -22.57 -2.20 6.24
CA ALA A 201 -23.89 -2.15 5.63
C ALA A 201 -23.90 -2.62 4.16
N ALA A 202 -22.86 -2.31 3.40
CA ALA A 202 -22.71 -2.77 2.02
C ALA A 202 -22.49 -4.29 1.95
N ARG A 203 -21.81 -4.88 2.93
CA ARG A 203 -21.66 -6.33 3.07
C ARG A 203 -23.02 -7.01 3.25
N GLU A 204 -23.85 -6.50 4.16
CA GLU A 204 -25.20 -7.05 4.41
C GLU A 204 -26.08 -6.96 3.17
N GLY A 205 -26.05 -5.84 2.44
CA GLY A 205 -26.80 -5.65 1.18
C GLY A 205 -26.25 -6.45 0.01
N GLY A 206 -25.00 -6.90 0.04
CA GLY A 206 -24.36 -7.67 -1.02
C GLY A 206 -24.67 -9.17 -0.96
N PHE A 207 -25.18 -9.67 0.14
CA PHE A 207 -25.53 -11.08 0.33
C PHE A 207 -27.06 -11.33 0.30
N ALA A 208 -27.86 -10.29 0.12
CA ALA A 208 -29.30 -10.38 -0.07
C ALA A 208 -29.66 -10.43 -1.57
#